data_9e919f8d755dff62e603a019af13a86e
#
_entry.id   9e919f8d755dff62e603a019af13a86e
#
_cell.length_a   1.000
_cell.length_b   1.000
_cell.length_c   1.000
_cell.angle_alpha   90.00
_cell.angle_beta   90.00
_cell.angle_gamma   90.00
#
_symmetry.space_group_name_H-M   'P 1'
#
loop_
_entity.id
_entity.type
_entity.pdbx_description
1 polymer ?
#
loop_
_entity_poly.entity_id
_entity_poly.type
_entity_poly.pdbx_seq_one_letter_code
_entity_poly.pdbx_strand_id
1 'polypeptide(L)'
;MNQVKSLKQLSYGGLAAAVLLIIVPQEAFAMHIMEGFLPPMWALAWWLLFLPCLWYGLVRLRRIVQEESNQKVLLALCGAFIFVLSALKIPSVTGSCSHPTGVGLAVILFGPGVVAVLGAIVLLFQALLLAHGGLTTLGANGMSMAVIGPMVGYLVWKLACRAGIRRDVGVFLCAMLADLM
;
A
#
# COMPACT_ATOMS: atom_id res chain seq x y z
N MET A 1 43.49 1.12 22.01
CA MET A 1 43.09 2.56 22.04
C MET A 1 42.55 3.04 20.66
N ASN A 2 43.02 2.51 19.53
CA ASN A 2 42.56 2.95 18.20
C ASN A 2 41.16 2.42 17.79
N GLN A 3 40.75 1.25 18.25
CA GLN A 3 39.43 0.71 17.90
C GLN A 3 38.25 1.48 18.54
N VAL A 4 38.41 1.97 19.77
CA VAL A 4 37.40 2.77 20.48
C VAL A 4 37.19 4.15 19.81
N LYS A 5 38.27 4.73 19.28
CA LYS A 5 38.17 5.99 18.49
C LYS A 5 37.43 5.78 17.17
N SER A 6 37.67 4.66 16.50
CA SER A 6 36.99 4.30 15.23
C SER A 6 35.51 4.10 15.44
N LEU A 7 35.08 3.39 16.49
CA LEU A 7 33.65 3.17 16.83
C LEU A 7 32.94 4.48 17.19
N LYS A 8 33.57 5.38 17.91
CA LYS A 8 33.01 6.71 18.22
C LYS A 8 32.86 7.57 16.96
N GLN A 9 33.85 7.54 16.06
CA GLN A 9 33.73 8.27 14.77
C GLN A 9 32.62 7.73 13.89
N LEU A 10 32.41 6.40 13.88
CA LEU A 10 31.32 5.77 13.14
C LEU A 10 29.95 6.16 13.72
N SER A 11 29.85 6.22 15.07
CA SER A 11 28.61 6.61 15.75
C SER A 11 28.27 8.09 15.53
N TYR A 12 29.26 8.98 15.55
CA TYR A 12 29.04 10.41 15.27
C TYR A 12 28.72 10.65 13.78
N GLY A 13 29.34 9.92 12.87
CA GLY A 13 29.03 9.96 11.45
C GLY A 13 27.59 9.48 11.15
N GLY A 14 27.17 8.39 11.79
CA GLY A 14 25.81 7.89 11.70
C GLY A 14 24.77 8.85 12.28
N LEU A 15 25.08 9.46 13.44
CA LEU A 15 24.21 10.45 14.06
C LEU A 15 24.09 11.73 13.22
N ALA A 16 25.20 12.22 12.68
CA ALA A 16 25.23 13.39 11.79
C ALA A 16 24.46 13.13 10.49
N ALA A 17 24.59 11.94 9.91
CA ALA A 17 23.83 11.53 8.73
C ALA A 17 22.31 11.45 9.04
N ALA A 18 21.94 10.89 10.20
CA ALA A 18 20.54 10.84 10.64
C ALA A 18 19.96 12.23 10.87
N VAL A 19 20.73 13.14 11.49
CA VAL A 19 20.32 14.54 11.71
C VAL A 19 20.21 15.30 10.38
N LEU A 20 21.13 15.09 9.44
CA LEU A 20 21.04 15.66 8.09
C LEU A 20 19.82 15.17 7.34
N LEU A 21 19.46 13.88 7.44
CA LEU A 21 18.25 13.30 6.82
C LEU A 21 16.96 13.88 7.40
N ILE A 22 16.98 14.35 8.66
CA ILE A 22 15.82 14.98 9.31
C ILE A 22 15.71 16.48 8.97
N ILE A 23 16.84 17.17 8.79
CA ILE A 23 16.89 18.65 8.61
C ILE A 23 16.74 19.05 7.13
N VAL A 24 17.16 18.21 6.19
CA VAL A 24 16.96 18.50 4.78
C VAL A 24 15.46 18.36 4.47
N PRO A 25 14.76 19.45 4.09
CA PRO A 25 13.37 19.34 3.67
C PRO A 25 13.32 18.46 2.43
N GLN A 26 12.95 17.22 2.64
CA GLN A 26 12.73 16.28 1.55
C GLN A 26 11.38 16.65 0.95
N GLU A 27 11.38 17.21 -0.24
CA GLU A 27 10.23 17.23 -1.13
C GLU A 27 9.85 15.75 -1.34
N ALA A 28 9.02 15.23 -0.45
CA ALA A 28 8.58 13.84 -0.51
C ALA A 28 7.63 13.73 -1.69
N PHE A 29 8.14 13.33 -2.84
CA PHE A 29 7.30 12.91 -3.95
C PHE A 29 6.41 11.77 -3.45
N ALA A 30 5.10 12.05 -3.41
CA ALA A 30 4.14 11.07 -2.93
C ALA A 30 4.19 9.83 -3.84
N MET A 31 4.11 8.62 -3.26
CA MET A 31 3.98 7.37 -4.03
C MET A 31 2.72 7.35 -4.90
N HIS A 32 1.71 8.14 -4.56
CA HIS A 32 0.50 8.31 -5.33
C HIS A 32 0.65 9.46 -6.33
N ILE A 33 0.15 9.26 -7.53
CA ILE A 33 0.05 10.34 -8.53
C ILE A 33 -0.89 11.39 -7.97
N MET A 34 -0.37 12.61 -7.78
CA MET A 34 -1.13 13.72 -7.22
C MET A 34 -2.15 14.27 -8.22
N GLU A 35 -3.15 14.99 -7.70
CA GLU A 35 -4.14 15.68 -8.53
C GLU A 35 -3.46 16.65 -9.51
N GLY A 36 -3.90 16.62 -10.78
CA GLY A 36 -3.37 17.46 -11.84
C GLY A 36 -2.08 17.00 -12.53
N PHE A 37 -1.39 15.98 -12.03
CA PHE A 37 -0.18 15.44 -12.66
C PHE A 37 -0.44 14.49 -13.83
N LEU A 38 -1.64 13.90 -13.90
CA LEU A 38 -2.00 12.98 -14.97
C LEU A 38 -2.85 13.70 -16.03
N PRO A 39 -2.45 13.66 -17.32
CA PRO A 39 -3.28 14.23 -18.39
C PRO A 39 -4.67 13.60 -18.41
N PRO A 40 -5.75 14.38 -18.71
CA PRO A 40 -7.13 13.91 -18.60
C PRO A 40 -7.44 12.63 -19.37
N MET A 41 -6.85 12.45 -20.55
CA MET A 41 -7.02 11.24 -21.37
C MET A 41 -6.50 10.00 -20.66
N TRP A 42 -5.34 10.09 -20.00
CA TRP A 42 -4.75 8.99 -19.24
C TRP A 42 -5.52 8.73 -17.94
N ALA A 43 -5.99 9.78 -17.27
CA ALA A 43 -6.86 9.65 -16.11
C ALA A 43 -8.13 8.87 -16.47
N LEU A 44 -8.78 9.22 -17.59
CA LEU A 44 -9.96 8.50 -18.09
C LEU A 44 -9.64 7.04 -18.42
N ALA A 45 -8.54 6.78 -19.13
CA ALA A 45 -8.13 5.42 -19.47
C ALA A 45 -7.93 4.53 -18.22
N TRP A 46 -7.24 5.05 -17.20
CA TRP A 46 -7.04 4.31 -15.94
C TRP A 46 -8.34 4.10 -15.18
N TRP A 47 -9.27 5.06 -15.18
CA TRP A 47 -10.59 4.88 -14.61
C TRP A 47 -11.39 3.79 -15.34
N LEU A 48 -11.37 3.75 -16.68
CA LEU A 48 -12.03 2.71 -17.47
C LEU A 48 -11.47 1.31 -17.18
N LEU A 49 -10.17 1.20 -16.92
CA LEU A 49 -9.54 -0.06 -16.54
C LEU A 49 -9.86 -0.45 -15.08
N PHE A 50 -10.00 0.52 -14.18
CA PHE A 50 -10.25 0.26 -12.77
C PHE A 50 -11.71 -0.10 -12.46
N LEU A 51 -12.66 0.51 -13.16
CA LEU A 51 -14.10 0.29 -12.94
C LEU A 51 -14.54 -1.18 -13.01
N PRO A 52 -14.11 -2.01 -13.96
CA PRO A 52 -14.45 -3.44 -13.99
C PRO A 52 -13.94 -4.19 -12.75
N CYS A 53 -12.72 -3.87 -12.30
CA CYS A 53 -12.14 -4.47 -11.10
C CYS A 53 -12.92 -4.08 -9.85
N LEU A 54 -13.33 -2.82 -9.75
CA LEU A 54 -14.19 -2.30 -8.69
C LEU A 54 -15.56 -2.98 -8.68
N TRP A 55 -16.19 -3.11 -9.84
CA TRP A 55 -17.48 -3.79 -9.98
C TRP A 55 -17.40 -5.25 -9.52
N TYR A 56 -16.38 -5.98 -10.00
CA TYR A 56 -16.14 -7.35 -9.56
C TYR A 56 -15.94 -7.44 -8.04
N GLY A 57 -15.15 -6.52 -7.49
CA GLY A 57 -14.90 -6.42 -6.04
C GLY A 57 -16.17 -6.15 -5.25
N LEU A 58 -17.03 -5.23 -5.72
CA LEU A 58 -18.32 -4.92 -5.07
C LEU A 58 -19.25 -6.13 -5.03
N VAL A 59 -19.34 -6.88 -6.12
CA VAL A 59 -20.15 -8.10 -6.16
C VAL A 59 -19.64 -9.13 -5.15
N ARG A 60 -18.32 -9.31 -5.05
CA ARG A 60 -17.70 -10.20 -4.07
C ARG A 60 -17.92 -9.73 -2.64
N LEU A 61 -17.71 -8.44 -2.39
CA LEU A 61 -17.92 -7.83 -1.07
C LEU A 61 -19.37 -8.00 -0.59
N ARG A 62 -20.35 -7.73 -1.48
CA ARG A 62 -21.77 -7.92 -1.15
C ARG A 62 -22.10 -9.35 -0.75
N ARG A 63 -21.56 -10.34 -1.43
CA ARG A 63 -21.76 -11.75 -1.09
C ARG A 63 -21.23 -12.06 0.30
N ILE A 64 -19.99 -11.69 0.61
CA ILE A 64 -19.39 -11.92 1.93
C ILE A 64 -20.23 -11.27 3.04
N VAL A 65 -20.65 -10.02 2.83
CA VAL A 65 -21.45 -9.27 3.80
C VAL A 65 -22.84 -9.87 4.02
N GLN A 66 -23.41 -10.52 3.01
CA GLN A 66 -24.72 -11.17 3.08
C GLN A 66 -24.64 -12.56 3.72
N GLU A 67 -23.61 -13.33 3.39
CA GLU A 67 -23.43 -14.70 3.86
C GLU A 67 -22.97 -14.74 5.33
N GLU A 68 -22.07 -13.82 5.73
CA GLU A 68 -21.46 -13.80 7.05
C GLU A 68 -21.45 -12.37 7.65
N SER A 69 -22.48 -12.05 8.43
CA SER A 69 -22.61 -10.72 9.04
C SER A 69 -21.42 -10.33 9.93
N ASN A 70 -20.76 -11.29 10.57
CA ASN A 70 -19.59 -11.05 11.43
C ASN A 70 -18.35 -10.58 10.63
N GLN A 71 -18.28 -10.86 9.33
CA GLN A 71 -17.20 -10.42 8.46
C GLN A 71 -17.18 -8.90 8.23
N LYS A 72 -18.31 -8.21 8.47
CA LYS A 72 -18.40 -6.74 8.34
C LYS A 72 -17.40 -6.01 9.24
N VAL A 73 -17.26 -6.47 10.48
CA VAL A 73 -16.35 -5.88 11.46
C VAL A 73 -14.89 -6.11 11.01
N LEU A 74 -14.58 -7.32 10.56
CA LEU A 74 -13.24 -7.66 10.08
C LEU A 74 -12.89 -6.89 8.81
N LEU A 75 -13.83 -6.72 7.89
CA LEU A 75 -13.67 -5.88 6.69
C LEU A 75 -13.39 -4.41 7.05
N ALA A 76 -14.16 -3.85 8.00
CA ALA A 76 -13.96 -2.49 8.48
C ALA A 76 -12.58 -2.32 9.15
N LEU A 77 -12.17 -3.29 9.97
CA LEU A 77 -10.85 -3.31 10.60
C LEU A 77 -9.73 -3.38 9.56
N CYS A 78 -9.86 -4.22 8.53
CA CYS A 78 -8.89 -4.29 7.45
C CYS A 78 -8.81 -2.96 6.68
N GLY A 79 -9.94 -2.33 6.36
CA GLY A 79 -9.97 -1.02 5.71
C GLY A 79 -9.30 0.06 6.56
N ALA A 80 -9.59 0.11 7.86
CA ALA A 80 -8.96 1.01 8.81
C ALA A 80 -7.45 0.77 8.92
N PHE A 81 -7.03 -0.49 8.97
CA PHE A 81 -5.63 -0.90 9.01
C PHE A 81 -4.86 -0.43 7.76
N ILE A 82 -5.43 -0.67 6.57
CA ILE A 82 -4.87 -0.18 5.30
C ILE A 82 -4.75 1.35 5.33
N PHE A 83 -5.79 2.06 5.78
CA PHE A 83 -5.78 3.52 5.85
C PHE A 83 -4.69 4.05 6.79
N VAL A 84 -4.59 3.51 8.00
CA VAL A 84 -3.60 3.94 8.99
C VAL A 84 -2.18 3.67 8.52
N LEU A 85 -1.90 2.45 8.01
CA LEU A 85 -0.56 2.11 7.52
C LEU A 85 -0.17 2.96 6.32
N SER A 86 -1.06 3.13 5.37
CA SER A 86 -0.79 3.92 4.16
C SER A 86 -0.73 5.45 4.43
N ALA A 87 -1.23 5.91 5.59
CA ALA A 87 -1.05 7.29 6.05
C ALA A 87 0.33 7.54 6.69
N LEU A 88 1.02 6.48 7.14
CA LEU A 88 2.36 6.58 7.72
C LEU A 88 3.40 6.84 6.62
N LYS A 89 3.92 8.05 6.55
CA LYS A 89 4.96 8.43 5.59
C LYS A 89 6.33 8.17 6.17
N ILE A 90 7.04 7.18 5.63
CA ILE A 90 8.42 6.88 6.02
C ILE A 90 9.33 7.54 4.96
N PRO A 91 10.16 8.53 5.36
CA PRO A 91 11.06 9.18 4.42
C PRO A 91 12.10 8.18 3.89
N SER A 92 12.28 8.14 2.58
CA SER A 92 13.30 7.33 1.92
C SER A 92 14.58 8.16 1.69
N VAL A 93 15.72 7.49 1.65
CA VAL A 93 17.03 8.10 1.36
C VAL A 93 17.11 8.77 -0.02
N THR A 94 16.20 8.46 -0.93
CA THR A 94 16.15 9.01 -2.30
C THR A 94 15.26 10.25 -2.44
N GLY A 95 14.76 10.81 -1.33
CA GLY A 95 13.84 11.97 -1.37
C GLY A 95 12.39 11.61 -1.66
N SER A 96 12.07 10.32 -1.83
CA SER A 96 10.70 9.82 -1.90
C SER A 96 10.18 9.42 -0.51
N CYS A 97 8.87 9.26 -0.34
CA CYS A 97 8.31 8.62 0.83
C CYS A 97 7.81 7.22 0.49
N SER A 98 8.05 6.29 1.39
CA SER A 98 7.52 4.93 1.34
C SER A 98 6.53 4.74 2.48
N HIS A 99 5.53 3.91 2.27
CA HIS A 99 4.60 3.54 3.34
C HIS A 99 4.11 2.11 3.13
N PRO A 100 3.99 1.33 4.19
CA PRO A 100 3.38 0.01 4.10
C PRO A 100 1.89 0.20 3.82
N THR A 101 1.36 -0.49 2.83
CA THR A 101 -0.07 -0.33 2.46
C THR A 101 -0.98 -1.20 3.31
N GLY A 102 -0.47 -2.32 3.83
CA GLY A 102 -1.25 -3.29 4.59
C GLY A 102 -2.22 -4.12 3.74
N VAL A 103 -2.25 -3.92 2.43
CA VAL A 103 -3.14 -4.67 1.51
C VAL A 103 -2.83 -6.16 1.47
N GLY A 104 -1.59 -6.56 1.77
CA GLY A 104 -1.17 -7.95 1.82
C GLY A 104 -1.96 -8.78 2.84
N LEU A 105 -2.27 -8.23 4.02
CA LEU A 105 -3.11 -8.90 5.00
C LEU A 105 -4.55 -9.05 4.49
N ALA A 106 -5.13 -7.99 3.99
CA ALA A 106 -6.49 -7.98 3.50
C ALA A 106 -6.68 -8.95 2.32
N VAL A 107 -5.68 -9.07 1.44
CA VAL A 107 -5.75 -9.98 0.28
C VAL A 107 -5.69 -11.45 0.68
N ILE A 108 -4.97 -11.79 1.74
CA ILE A 108 -4.94 -13.16 2.28
C ILE A 108 -6.30 -13.53 2.87
N LEU A 109 -6.95 -12.60 3.56
CA LEU A 109 -8.23 -12.83 4.23
C LEU A 109 -9.43 -12.86 3.28
N PHE A 110 -9.51 -11.91 2.36
CA PHE A 110 -10.70 -11.67 1.53
C PHE A 110 -10.49 -11.87 0.03
N GLY A 111 -9.24 -12.00 -0.39
CA GLY A 111 -8.87 -12.08 -1.81
C GLY A 111 -8.80 -10.72 -2.51
N PRO A 112 -8.21 -10.69 -3.72
CA PRO A 112 -7.86 -9.43 -4.41
C PRO A 112 -9.09 -8.61 -4.83
N GLY A 113 -10.21 -9.25 -5.16
CA GLY A 113 -11.41 -8.51 -5.57
C GLY A 113 -11.97 -7.61 -4.48
N VAL A 114 -12.01 -8.08 -3.22
CA VAL A 114 -12.49 -7.27 -2.08
C VAL A 114 -11.50 -6.15 -1.76
N VAL A 115 -10.20 -6.43 -1.87
CA VAL A 115 -9.15 -5.43 -1.64
C VAL A 115 -9.22 -4.28 -2.63
N ALA A 116 -9.65 -4.53 -3.88
CA ALA A 116 -9.89 -3.46 -4.85
C ALA A 116 -10.90 -2.42 -4.34
N VAL A 117 -11.96 -2.87 -3.64
CA VAL A 117 -12.96 -1.96 -3.05
C VAL A 117 -12.43 -1.28 -1.80
N LEU A 118 -11.81 -2.02 -0.90
CA LEU A 118 -11.23 -1.45 0.33
C LEU A 118 -10.16 -0.41 -0.02
N GLY A 119 -9.27 -0.71 -0.96
CA GLY A 119 -8.24 0.21 -1.44
C GLY A 119 -8.83 1.45 -2.12
N ALA A 120 -9.90 1.31 -2.91
CA ALA A 120 -10.59 2.46 -3.49
C ALA A 120 -11.16 3.40 -2.42
N ILE A 121 -11.77 2.85 -1.38
CA ILE A 121 -12.31 3.62 -0.25
C ILE A 121 -11.17 4.33 0.49
N VAL A 122 -10.09 3.62 0.76
CA VAL A 122 -8.90 4.19 1.43
C VAL A 122 -8.30 5.33 0.61
N LEU A 123 -8.07 5.12 -0.70
CA LEU A 123 -7.55 6.15 -1.60
C LEU A 123 -8.46 7.36 -1.70
N LEU A 124 -9.78 7.16 -1.69
CA LEU A 124 -10.75 8.24 -1.65
C LEU A 124 -10.60 9.09 -0.38
N PHE A 125 -10.52 8.45 0.79
CA PHE A 125 -10.30 9.16 2.05
C PHE A 125 -8.93 9.83 2.11
N GLN A 126 -7.88 9.23 1.56
CA GLN A 126 -6.56 9.84 1.48
C GLN A 126 -6.57 11.10 0.60
N ALA A 127 -7.25 11.04 -0.55
CA ALA A 127 -7.38 12.21 -1.43
C ALA A 127 -8.16 13.35 -0.76
N LEU A 128 -9.25 13.03 -0.05
CA LEU A 128 -10.13 14.03 0.57
C LEU A 128 -9.59 14.61 1.89
N LEU A 129 -9.01 13.75 2.74
CA LEU A 129 -8.62 14.14 4.11
C LEU A 129 -7.13 14.48 4.24
N LEU A 130 -6.28 13.85 3.46
CA LEU A 130 -4.83 13.94 3.60
C LEU A 130 -4.16 14.68 2.44
N ALA A 131 -4.92 15.14 1.44
CA ALA A 131 -4.41 15.68 0.18
C ALA A 131 -3.32 14.77 -0.44
N HIS A 132 -3.53 13.45 -0.36
CA HIS A 132 -2.59 12.43 -0.79
C HIS A 132 -3.17 11.64 -1.97
N GLY A 133 -2.55 11.76 -3.15
CA GLY A 133 -3.13 11.31 -4.40
C GLY A 133 -4.10 12.35 -4.98
N GLY A 134 -5.12 11.92 -5.72
CA GLY A 134 -6.13 12.79 -6.30
C GLY A 134 -7.36 12.01 -6.76
N LEU A 135 -8.47 12.72 -6.96
CA LEU A 135 -9.72 12.11 -7.44
C LEU A 135 -9.62 11.73 -8.92
N THR A 136 -9.00 12.57 -9.75
CA THR A 136 -8.79 12.27 -11.17
C THR A 136 -7.80 11.13 -11.35
N THR A 137 -6.79 11.03 -10.48
CA THR A 137 -5.74 10.00 -10.52
C THR A 137 -6.09 8.75 -9.74
N LEU A 138 -7.25 8.70 -9.07
CA LEU A 138 -7.68 7.55 -8.25
C LEU A 138 -7.73 6.24 -9.05
N GLY A 139 -8.13 6.30 -10.33
CA GLY A 139 -8.12 5.11 -11.19
C GLY A 139 -6.73 4.50 -11.36
N ALA A 140 -5.70 5.33 -11.59
CA ALA A 140 -4.31 4.90 -11.74
C ALA A 140 -3.73 4.39 -10.41
N ASN A 141 -3.91 5.17 -9.32
CA ASN A 141 -3.47 4.79 -7.98
C ASN A 141 -4.17 3.52 -7.49
N GLY A 142 -5.47 3.37 -7.80
CA GLY A 142 -6.25 2.18 -7.48
C GLY A 142 -5.82 0.95 -8.24
N MET A 143 -5.47 1.07 -9.53
CA MET A 143 -4.91 -0.05 -10.30
C MET A 143 -3.60 -0.53 -9.70
N SER A 144 -2.70 0.35 -9.31
CA SER A 144 -1.43 -0.02 -8.69
C SER A 144 -1.65 -0.64 -7.30
N MET A 145 -2.16 0.13 -6.34
CA MET A 145 -2.23 -0.24 -4.93
C MET A 145 -3.35 -1.25 -4.60
N ALA A 146 -4.52 -1.12 -5.24
CA ALA A 146 -5.69 -1.92 -4.87
C ALA A 146 -5.95 -3.12 -5.79
N VAL A 147 -5.31 -3.19 -6.95
CA VAL A 147 -5.50 -4.31 -7.90
C VAL A 147 -4.19 -5.05 -8.13
N ILE A 148 -3.18 -4.42 -8.74
CA ILE A 148 -1.96 -5.11 -9.19
C ILE A 148 -1.15 -5.61 -7.99
N GLY A 149 -0.86 -4.75 -7.02
CA GLY A 149 -0.13 -5.14 -5.81
C GLY A 149 -0.78 -6.33 -5.08
N PRO A 150 -2.07 -6.25 -4.71
CA PRO A 150 -2.79 -7.35 -4.09
C PRO A 150 -2.85 -8.63 -4.94
N MET A 151 -3.00 -8.51 -6.26
CA MET A 151 -3.00 -9.69 -7.15
C MET A 151 -1.66 -10.42 -7.13
N VAL A 152 -0.55 -9.68 -7.23
CA VAL A 152 0.81 -10.26 -7.14
C VAL A 152 1.04 -10.89 -5.78
N GLY A 153 0.72 -10.18 -4.70
CA GLY A 153 0.82 -10.71 -3.34
C GLY A 153 0.02 -12.00 -3.15
N TYR A 154 -1.23 -12.03 -3.64
CA TYR A 154 -2.09 -13.21 -3.57
C TYR A 154 -1.57 -14.40 -4.37
N LEU A 155 -1.02 -14.13 -5.55
CA LEU A 155 -0.39 -15.16 -6.38
C LEU A 155 0.80 -15.80 -5.64
N VAL A 156 1.66 -14.97 -5.07
CA VAL A 156 2.81 -15.42 -4.28
C VAL A 156 2.37 -16.22 -3.06
N TRP A 157 1.34 -15.75 -2.35
CA TRP A 157 0.73 -16.50 -1.25
C TRP A 157 0.26 -17.89 -1.68
N LYS A 158 -0.49 -17.98 -2.78
CA LYS A 158 -0.96 -19.27 -3.31
C LYS A 158 0.19 -20.18 -3.72
N LEU A 159 1.22 -19.63 -4.35
CA LEU A 159 2.42 -20.42 -4.75
C LEU A 159 3.18 -20.90 -3.52
N ALA A 160 3.37 -20.06 -2.52
CA ALA A 160 4.01 -20.43 -1.25
C ALA A 160 3.26 -21.58 -0.53
N CYS A 161 1.93 -21.48 -0.48
CA CYS A 161 1.09 -22.54 0.10
C CYS A 161 1.21 -23.86 -0.69
N ARG A 162 1.26 -23.81 -2.03
CA ARG A 162 1.43 -25.01 -2.87
C ARG A 162 2.81 -25.64 -2.75
N ALA A 163 3.84 -24.81 -2.57
CA ALA A 163 5.22 -25.26 -2.39
C ALA A 163 5.51 -25.80 -0.97
N GLY A 164 4.52 -25.79 -0.07
CA GLY A 164 4.70 -26.25 1.32
C GLY A 164 5.58 -25.31 2.16
N ILE A 165 5.73 -24.06 1.76
CA ILE A 165 6.49 -23.05 2.52
C ILE A 165 5.75 -22.75 3.83
N ARG A 166 6.50 -22.53 4.91
CA ARG A 166 5.95 -22.15 6.21
C ARG A 166 5.01 -20.95 6.07
N ARG A 167 3.89 -21.01 6.76
CA ARG A 167 2.80 -20.02 6.62
C ARG A 167 3.25 -18.59 6.93
N ASP A 168 4.07 -18.40 7.95
CA ASP A 168 4.65 -17.12 8.35
C ASP A 168 5.51 -16.49 7.23
N VAL A 169 6.35 -17.30 6.59
CA VAL A 169 7.17 -16.87 5.45
C VAL A 169 6.29 -16.51 4.25
N GLY A 170 5.25 -17.32 3.97
CA GLY A 170 4.31 -17.04 2.89
C GLY A 170 3.54 -15.72 3.09
N VAL A 171 3.11 -15.44 4.33
CA VAL A 171 2.46 -14.16 4.70
C VAL A 171 3.41 -12.99 4.52
N PHE A 172 4.66 -13.13 4.99
CA PHE A 172 5.68 -12.10 4.83
C PHE A 172 5.95 -11.78 3.36
N LEU A 173 6.16 -12.80 2.53
CA LEU A 173 6.41 -12.63 1.10
C LEU A 173 5.21 -11.99 0.38
N CYS A 174 3.99 -12.39 0.75
CA CYS A 174 2.77 -11.78 0.22
C CYS A 174 2.70 -10.28 0.55
N ALA A 175 2.89 -9.92 1.81
CA ALA A 175 2.84 -8.53 2.26
C ALA A 175 3.93 -7.70 1.59
N MET A 176 5.17 -8.19 1.60
CA MET A 176 6.31 -7.50 1.00
C MET A 176 6.10 -7.24 -0.51
N LEU A 177 5.65 -8.24 -1.26
CA LEU A 177 5.49 -8.08 -2.72
C LEU A 177 4.21 -7.32 -3.09
N ALA A 178 3.18 -7.36 -2.27
CA ALA A 178 1.99 -6.52 -2.47
C ALA A 178 2.31 -5.02 -2.30
N ASP A 179 3.28 -4.68 -1.43
CA ASP A 179 3.68 -3.29 -1.16
C ASP A 179 4.78 -2.78 -2.12
N LEU A 180 5.51 -3.67 -2.79
CA LEU A 180 6.54 -3.30 -3.76
C LEU A 180 6.01 -2.95 -5.15
N MET A 181 4.76 -3.32 -5.47
CA MET A 181 4.11 -3.12 -6.77
C MET A 181 3.20 -1.89 -6.76
#